data_fe5638f87a81c931696ab9eb1a609006
#
_entry.id   fe5638f87a81c931696ab9eb1a609006
#
_cell.length_a   1.000
_cell.length_b   1.000
_cell.length_c   1.000
_cell.angle_alpha   90.00
_cell.angle_beta   90.00
_cell.angle_gamma   90.00
#
_symmetry.space_group_name_H-M   'P 1'
#
loop_
_entity.id
_entity.type
_entity.pdbx_description
1 polymer ?
#
loop_
_entity_poly.entity_id
_entity_poly.type
_entity_poly.pdbx_seq_one_letter_code
_entity_poly.pdbx_strand_id
1 'polypeptide(L)'
;MARLGIVTCSNATQDLGCSSVSCLADFRKRKGAFGEYAESEKLTLVGIISCPGCPTLTGPDKLVERIRALTEFGVDTIHFSYCIKALCPFKEKYKSALEQSFPSIKVMVGTHEEHVTPEEFRQRVKKIFCQPRKTMVDIILNKDEDG
;
A
#
# COMPACT_ATOMS: atom_id res chain seq x y z
N MET A 1 -19.62 1.21 13.23
CA MET A 1 -18.79 0.09 12.74
C MET A 1 -18.11 0.54 11.46
N ALA A 2 -16.79 0.53 11.43
CA ALA A 2 -16.04 0.88 10.24
C ALA A 2 -15.60 -0.38 9.51
N ARG A 3 -15.84 -0.43 8.21
CA ARG A 3 -15.49 -1.54 7.32
C ARG A 3 -14.35 -1.11 6.41
N LEU A 4 -13.15 -1.60 6.71
CA LEU A 4 -11.90 -1.09 6.19
C LEU A 4 -11.36 -1.93 5.03
N GLY A 5 -10.84 -1.23 4.02
CA GLY A 5 -9.96 -1.80 3.01
C GLY A 5 -8.57 -1.19 3.13
N ILE A 6 -7.53 -1.96 2.87
CA ILE A 6 -6.14 -1.48 2.84
C ILE A 6 -5.61 -1.58 1.42
N VAL A 7 -5.03 -0.50 0.92
CA VAL A 7 -4.30 -0.48 -0.35
C VAL A 7 -2.81 -0.41 -0.04
N THR A 8 -2.05 -1.39 -0.50
CA THR A 8 -0.61 -1.46 -0.33
C THR A 8 0.13 -1.03 -1.60
N CYS A 9 1.38 -0.62 -1.45
CA CYS A 9 2.25 -0.34 -2.58
C CYS A 9 2.75 -1.65 -3.19
N SER A 10 2.55 -1.86 -4.48
CA SER A 10 3.04 -3.07 -5.18
C SER A 10 4.56 -3.19 -5.15
N ASN A 11 5.30 -2.07 -5.16
CA ASN A 11 6.75 -2.09 -5.03
C ASN A 11 7.18 -2.62 -3.66
N ALA A 12 6.46 -2.28 -2.59
CA ALA A 12 6.75 -2.80 -1.26
C ALA A 12 6.40 -4.29 -1.13
N THR A 13 5.25 -4.71 -1.62
CA THR A 13 4.80 -6.11 -1.49
C THR A 13 5.53 -7.06 -2.42
N GLN A 14 5.91 -6.65 -3.62
CA GLN A 14 6.59 -7.49 -4.59
C GLN A 14 8.11 -7.37 -4.54
N ASP A 15 8.64 -6.15 -4.59
CA ASP A 15 10.09 -5.94 -4.69
C ASP A 15 10.80 -5.93 -3.33
N LEU A 16 10.14 -5.45 -2.28
CA LEU A 16 10.70 -5.43 -0.91
C LEU A 16 10.27 -6.64 -0.07
N GLY A 17 9.41 -7.50 -0.60
CA GLY A 17 8.94 -8.70 0.08
C GLY A 17 8.06 -8.40 1.31
N CYS A 18 7.38 -7.27 1.34
CA CYS A 18 6.46 -6.93 2.44
C CYS A 18 5.23 -7.83 2.40
N SER A 19 4.98 -8.56 3.48
CA SER A 19 3.80 -9.42 3.65
C SER A 19 2.60 -8.70 4.26
N SER A 20 2.65 -7.38 4.43
CA SER A 20 1.62 -6.56 5.08
C SER A 20 1.38 -6.90 6.57
N VAL A 21 2.31 -7.61 7.20
CA VAL A 21 2.19 -8.04 8.60
C VAL A 21 2.07 -6.86 9.55
N SER A 22 2.86 -5.81 9.35
CA SER A 22 2.80 -4.61 10.19
C SER A 22 1.46 -3.89 10.08
N CYS A 23 0.90 -3.79 8.87
CA CYS A 23 -0.43 -3.23 8.67
C CYS A 23 -1.50 -4.03 9.43
N LEU A 24 -1.44 -5.36 9.34
CA LEU A 24 -2.38 -6.24 10.03
C LEU A 24 -2.20 -6.23 11.55
N ALA A 25 -0.95 -6.21 12.02
CA ALA A 25 -0.65 -6.17 13.45
C ALA A 25 -1.20 -4.88 14.09
N ASP A 26 -0.96 -3.74 13.45
CA ASP A 26 -1.42 -2.46 13.96
C ASP A 26 -2.93 -2.27 13.81
N PHE A 27 -3.53 -2.85 12.77
CA PHE A 27 -4.98 -2.95 12.68
C PHE A 27 -5.58 -3.68 13.89
N ARG A 28 -5.03 -4.86 14.22
CA ARG A 28 -5.51 -5.66 15.38
C ARG A 28 -5.28 -4.96 16.71
N LYS A 29 -4.17 -4.27 16.86
CA LYS A 29 -3.77 -3.57 18.10
C LYS A 29 -4.29 -2.14 18.17
N ARG A 30 -4.99 -1.68 17.14
CA ARG A 30 -5.46 -0.29 16.99
C ARG A 30 -4.35 0.74 17.17
N LYS A 31 -3.22 0.51 16.51
CA LYS A 31 -2.08 1.40 16.48
C LYS A 31 -1.95 2.13 15.14
N GLY A 32 -1.00 3.07 15.09
CA GLY A 32 -0.81 3.89 13.89
C GLY A 32 -2.09 4.63 13.52
N ALA A 33 -2.44 4.67 12.24
CA ALA A 33 -3.66 5.33 11.77
C ALA A 33 -4.95 4.67 12.29
N PHE A 34 -4.88 3.42 12.73
CA PHE A 34 -6.06 2.75 13.30
C PHE A 34 -6.38 3.17 14.75
N GLY A 35 -5.47 3.89 15.39
CA GLY A 35 -5.69 4.52 16.69
C GLY A 35 -6.59 5.74 16.63
N GLU A 36 -6.87 6.27 15.46
CA GLU A 36 -7.78 7.42 15.27
C GLU A 36 -9.26 7.05 15.44
N TYR A 37 -9.59 5.76 15.38
CA TYR A 37 -10.95 5.28 15.61
C TYR A 37 -11.27 5.18 17.10
N ALA A 38 -12.50 5.51 17.47
CA ALA A 38 -12.95 5.37 18.85
C ALA A 38 -12.81 3.91 19.34
N GLU A 39 -12.39 3.72 20.59
CA GLU A 39 -12.21 2.36 21.16
C GLU A 39 -13.48 1.51 21.09
N SER A 40 -14.65 2.16 21.26
CA SER A 40 -15.96 1.51 21.16
C SER A 40 -16.37 1.15 19.73
N GLU A 41 -15.68 1.69 18.70
CA GLU A 41 -16.03 1.43 17.31
C GLU A 41 -15.50 0.07 16.88
N LYS A 42 -16.38 -0.78 16.38
CA LYS A 42 -15.97 -2.07 15.79
C LYS A 42 -15.31 -1.84 14.43
N LEU A 43 -14.08 -2.31 14.28
CA LEU A 43 -13.38 -2.30 13.02
C LEU A 43 -13.44 -3.69 12.38
N THR A 44 -13.74 -3.73 11.09
CA THR A 44 -13.75 -4.97 10.31
C THR A 44 -12.89 -4.77 9.07
N LEU A 45 -11.89 -5.61 8.88
CA LEU A 45 -11.09 -5.62 7.67
C LEU A 45 -11.84 -6.40 6.58
N VAL A 46 -12.20 -5.70 5.50
CA VAL A 46 -12.88 -6.30 4.35
C VAL A 46 -11.88 -6.95 3.39
N GLY A 47 -10.75 -6.29 3.17
CA GLY A 47 -9.70 -6.84 2.31
C GLY A 47 -8.47 -5.96 2.21
N ILE A 48 -7.42 -6.56 1.65
CA ILE A 48 -6.16 -5.87 1.32
C ILE A 48 -5.92 -6.07 -0.16
N ILE A 49 -5.62 -4.99 -0.85
CA ILE A 49 -5.25 -5.02 -2.27
C ILE A 49 -3.95 -4.26 -2.49
N SER A 50 -3.24 -4.60 -3.54
CA SER A 50 -2.09 -3.82 -4.03
C SER A 50 -2.53 -2.76 -5.02
N CYS A 51 -1.83 -1.63 -5.05
CA CYS A 51 -1.98 -0.69 -6.15
C CYS A 51 -1.55 -1.36 -7.48
N PRO A 52 -2.00 -0.83 -8.63
CA PRO A 52 -1.73 -1.46 -9.93
C PRO A 52 -0.27 -1.39 -10.40
N GLY A 53 0.61 -0.70 -9.67
CA GLY A 53 2.04 -0.58 -9.99
C GLY A 53 2.42 0.76 -10.63
N CYS A 54 3.72 1.02 -10.68
CA CYS A 54 4.33 2.22 -11.25
C CYS A 54 5.26 1.86 -12.40
N PRO A 55 5.44 2.77 -13.39
CA PRO A 55 4.55 3.87 -13.75
C PRO A 55 3.37 3.37 -14.58
N THR A 56 2.21 3.98 -14.44
CA THR A 56 1.05 3.66 -15.30
C THR A 56 0.20 4.90 -15.55
N LEU A 57 -0.11 5.17 -16.81
CA LEU A 57 -0.97 6.27 -17.21
C LEU A 57 -2.43 6.04 -16.77
N THR A 58 -2.83 4.80 -16.67
CA THR A 58 -4.19 4.38 -16.29
C THR A 58 -4.27 3.91 -14.83
N GLY A 59 -3.28 4.28 -14.02
CA GLY A 59 -3.20 3.88 -12.61
C GLY A 59 -4.45 4.20 -11.79
N PRO A 60 -4.99 5.43 -11.84
CA PRO A 60 -6.20 5.78 -11.13
C PRO A 60 -7.40 4.91 -11.53
N ASP A 61 -7.60 4.68 -12.82
CA ASP A 61 -8.73 3.87 -13.31
C ASP A 61 -8.60 2.42 -12.87
N LYS A 62 -7.40 1.85 -12.94
CA LYS A 62 -7.12 0.48 -12.45
C LYS A 62 -7.35 0.35 -10.95
N LEU A 63 -6.97 1.36 -10.18
CA LEU A 63 -7.22 1.36 -8.75
C LEU A 63 -8.71 1.45 -8.44
N VAL A 64 -9.44 2.33 -9.12
CA VAL A 64 -10.90 2.44 -9.01
C VAL A 64 -11.58 1.09 -9.25
N GLU A 65 -11.18 0.37 -10.29
CA GLU A 65 -11.74 -0.96 -10.58
C GLU A 65 -11.44 -1.98 -9.48
N ARG A 66 -10.24 -1.96 -8.91
CA ARG A 66 -9.90 -2.85 -7.77
C ARG A 66 -10.69 -2.50 -6.51
N ILE A 67 -10.89 -1.23 -6.23
CA ILE A 67 -11.68 -0.79 -5.08
C ILE A 67 -13.16 -1.12 -5.28
N ARG A 68 -13.66 -1.10 -6.51
CA ARG A 68 -15.05 -1.46 -6.81
C ARG A 68 -15.43 -2.82 -6.22
N ALA A 69 -14.56 -3.80 -6.34
CA ALA A 69 -14.78 -5.12 -5.74
C ALA A 69 -14.94 -5.05 -4.21
N LEU A 70 -14.15 -4.21 -3.53
CA LEU A 70 -14.28 -4.02 -2.09
C LEU A 70 -15.59 -3.29 -1.71
N THR A 71 -16.07 -2.38 -2.56
CA THR A 71 -17.34 -1.67 -2.30
C THR A 71 -18.54 -2.60 -2.33
N GLU A 72 -18.52 -3.62 -3.18
CA GLU A 72 -19.54 -4.67 -3.23
C GLU A 72 -19.63 -5.45 -1.92
N PHE A 73 -18.53 -5.56 -1.19
CA PHE A 73 -18.47 -6.17 0.14
C PHE A 73 -18.65 -5.17 1.29
N GLY A 74 -19.10 -3.94 0.97
CA GLY A 74 -19.51 -2.94 1.95
C GLY A 74 -18.36 -2.24 2.66
N VAL A 75 -17.23 -2.02 1.99
CA VAL A 75 -16.18 -1.15 2.52
C VAL A 75 -16.69 0.29 2.60
N ASP A 76 -16.37 1.00 3.66
CA ASP A 76 -16.72 2.41 3.86
C ASP A 76 -15.49 3.31 4.01
N THR A 77 -14.35 2.72 4.34
CA THR A 77 -13.10 3.46 4.50
C THR A 77 -11.93 2.71 3.87
N ILE A 78 -11.14 3.41 3.10
CA ILE A 78 -9.91 2.90 2.50
C ILE A 78 -8.70 3.53 3.19
N HIS A 79 -7.78 2.71 3.66
CA HIS A 79 -6.48 3.13 4.15
C HIS A 79 -5.40 2.93 3.09
N PHE A 80 -4.74 4.00 2.69
CA PHE A 80 -3.47 3.89 1.96
C PHE A 80 -2.38 3.52 2.96
N SER A 81 -1.65 2.46 2.66
CA SER A 81 -0.60 1.95 3.54
C SER A 81 0.52 2.98 3.78
N TYR A 82 1.32 2.73 4.80
CA TYR A 82 2.51 3.52 5.09
C TYR A 82 3.46 3.61 3.88
N CYS A 83 3.65 2.53 3.14
CA CYS A 83 4.50 2.52 1.95
C CYS A 83 3.97 3.47 0.85
N ILE A 84 2.67 3.57 0.65
CA ILE A 84 2.09 4.58 -0.25
C ILE A 84 2.32 5.98 0.31
N LYS A 85 2.08 6.20 1.59
CA LYS A 85 2.33 7.48 2.26
C LYS A 85 3.77 7.96 2.07
N ALA A 86 4.73 7.06 2.23
CA ALA A 86 6.15 7.38 2.19
C ALA A 86 6.74 7.47 0.78
N LEU A 87 6.27 6.63 -0.15
CA LEU A 87 6.91 6.44 -1.46
C LEU A 87 6.12 7.02 -2.64
N CYS A 88 4.79 7.00 -2.58
CA CYS A 88 3.99 7.32 -3.77
C CYS A 88 3.87 8.82 -4.01
N PRO A 89 4.41 9.33 -5.12
CA PRO A 89 4.24 10.75 -5.48
C PRO A 89 2.83 11.05 -6.00
N PHE A 90 2.04 10.02 -6.32
CA PHE A 90 0.69 10.14 -6.89
C PHE A 90 -0.44 9.86 -5.88
N LYS A 91 -0.12 9.74 -4.60
CA LYS A 91 -1.10 9.40 -3.55
C LYS A 91 -2.30 10.34 -3.52
N GLU A 92 -2.09 11.65 -3.67
CA GLU A 92 -3.17 12.63 -3.68
C GLU A 92 -4.07 12.48 -4.93
N LYS A 93 -3.47 12.18 -6.07
CA LYS A 93 -4.21 11.91 -7.30
C LYS A 93 -5.08 10.65 -7.17
N TYR A 94 -4.54 9.59 -6.59
CA TYR A 94 -5.28 8.36 -6.33
C TYR A 94 -6.39 8.56 -5.30
N LYS A 95 -6.11 9.31 -4.24
CA LYS A 95 -7.12 9.66 -3.23
C LYS A 95 -8.28 10.42 -3.87
N SER A 96 -7.99 11.47 -4.64
CA SER A 96 -9.02 12.26 -5.33
C SER A 96 -9.84 11.41 -6.30
N ALA A 97 -9.20 10.53 -7.06
CA ALA A 97 -9.90 9.63 -7.99
C ALA A 97 -10.87 8.69 -7.27
N LEU A 98 -10.48 8.15 -6.12
CA LEU A 98 -11.34 7.29 -5.31
C LEU A 98 -12.50 8.05 -4.69
N GLU A 99 -12.26 9.23 -4.13
CA GLU A 99 -13.30 10.08 -3.52
C GLU A 99 -14.32 10.57 -4.55
N GLN A 100 -13.88 10.85 -5.78
CA GLN A 100 -14.77 11.20 -6.89
C GLN A 100 -15.60 10.00 -7.38
N SER A 101 -14.97 8.83 -7.49
CA SER A 101 -15.65 7.61 -7.98
C SER A 101 -16.58 7.00 -6.94
N PHE A 102 -16.26 7.15 -5.66
CA PHE A 102 -17.00 6.60 -4.54
C PHE A 102 -17.22 7.65 -3.45
N PRO A 103 -18.15 8.58 -3.63
CA PRO A 103 -18.35 9.71 -2.68
C PRO A 103 -18.69 9.30 -1.25
N SER A 104 -19.18 8.07 -1.05
CA SER A 104 -19.50 7.51 0.27
C SER A 104 -18.30 6.88 0.98
N ILE A 105 -17.17 6.72 0.30
CA ILE A 105 -15.97 6.12 0.86
C ILE A 105 -15.02 7.19 1.36
N LYS A 106 -14.59 7.04 2.61
CA LYS A 106 -13.53 7.86 3.19
C LYS A 106 -12.16 7.27 2.82
N VAL A 107 -11.24 8.11 2.40
CA VAL A 107 -9.85 7.69 2.13
C VAL A 107 -8.91 8.30 3.17
N MET A 108 -8.24 7.46 3.91
CA MET A 108 -7.24 7.83 4.91
C MET A 108 -5.84 7.42 4.45
N VAL A 109 -4.84 8.23 4.79
CA VAL A 109 -3.44 7.96 4.42
C VAL A 109 -2.69 7.51 5.67
N GLY A 110 -2.30 6.26 5.70
CA GLY A 110 -1.54 5.63 6.77
C GLY A 110 -2.16 4.31 7.24
N THR A 111 -1.30 3.44 7.73
CA THR A 111 -1.64 2.16 8.35
C THR A 111 -0.87 1.99 9.65
N HIS A 112 0.27 1.30 9.61
CA HIS A 112 1.09 1.03 10.80
C HIS A 112 1.89 2.26 11.25
N GLU A 113 2.38 2.20 12.50
CA GLU A 113 3.30 3.19 13.04
C GLU A 113 4.60 3.23 12.25
N GLU A 114 5.23 4.39 12.24
CA GLU A 114 6.52 4.58 11.58
C GLU A 114 7.63 3.93 12.43
N HIS A 115 8.24 2.85 11.93
CA HIS A 115 9.39 2.21 12.56
C HIS A 115 10.72 2.84 12.12
N VAL A 116 10.69 3.51 10.98
CA VAL A 116 11.79 4.31 10.41
C VAL A 116 11.18 5.59 9.85
N THR A 117 11.98 6.66 9.75
CA THR A 117 11.49 7.88 9.13
C THR A 117 11.18 7.65 7.64
N PRO A 118 10.27 8.45 7.03
CA PRO A 118 10.01 8.36 5.59
C PRO A 118 11.29 8.52 4.75
N GLU A 119 12.23 9.36 5.18
CA GLU A 119 13.49 9.55 4.49
C GLU A 119 14.38 8.30 4.56
N GLU A 120 14.55 7.70 5.72
CA GLU A 120 15.29 6.44 5.87
C GLU A 120 14.67 5.32 5.06
N PHE A 121 13.34 5.25 5.02
CA PHE A 121 12.62 4.27 4.23
C PHE A 121 12.88 4.47 2.73
N ARG A 122 12.81 5.72 2.25
CA ARG A 122 13.15 6.06 0.85
C ARG A 122 14.57 5.70 0.49
N GLN A 123 15.54 5.96 1.37
CA GLN A 123 16.95 5.60 1.15
C GLN A 123 17.14 4.09 1.05
N ARG A 124 16.47 3.30 1.90
CA ARG A 124 16.50 1.84 1.80
C ARG A 124 15.92 1.35 0.48
N VAL A 125 14.78 1.88 0.07
CA VAL A 125 14.14 1.56 -1.21
C VAL A 125 15.05 1.90 -2.38
N LYS A 126 15.62 3.11 -2.39
CA LYS A 126 16.55 3.56 -3.43
C LYS A 126 17.75 2.63 -3.54
N LYS A 127 18.33 2.22 -2.43
CA LYS A 127 19.45 1.29 -2.40
C LYS A 127 19.11 -0.05 -3.06
N ILE A 128 17.92 -0.58 -2.80
CA ILE A 128 17.45 -1.84 -3.39
C ILE A 128 17.17 -1.70 -4.88
N PHE A 129 16.48 -0.65 -5.31
CA PHE A 129 16.14 -0.43 -6.71
C PHE A 129 17.33 -0.04 -7.58
N CYS A 130 18.35 0.55 -7.02
CA CYS A 130 19.57 0.92 -7.74
C CYS A 130 20.62 -0.19 -7.78
N GLN A 131 20.34 -1.36 -7.23
CA GLN A 131 21.22 -2.53 -7.39
C GLN A 131 20.97 -3.19 -8.74
N PRO A 132 22.02 -3.70 -9.40
CA PRO A 132 21.83 -4.51 -10.60
C PRO A 132 20.96 -5.73 -10.27
N ARG A 133 19.92 -5.93 -11.05
CA ARG A 133 19.01 -7.08 -10.88
C ARG A 133 19.54 -8.25 -11.72
N LYS A 134 19.71 -9.39 -11.08
CA LYS A 134 19.95 -10.65 -11.80
C LYS A 134 18.66 -11.05 -12.52
N THR A 135 18.76 -11.32 -13.78
CA THR A 135 17.68 -11.93 -14.56
C THR A 135 17.70 -13.45 -14.36
N MET A 136 16.60 -14.12 -14.72
CA MET A 136 16.58 -15.59 -14.73
C MET A 136 17.68 -16.17 -15.64
N VAL A 137 18.01 -15.49 -16.73
CA VAL A 137 19.09 -15.88 -17.62
C VAL A 137 20.44 -15.82 -16.93
N ASP A 138 20.70 -14.77 -16.16
CA ASP A 138 21.97 -14.63 -15.39
C ASP A 138 22.10 -15.74 -14.35
N ILE A 139 21.00 -16.10 -13.69
CA ILE A 139 20.97 -17.21 -12.72
C ILE A 139 21.23 -18.55 -13.41
N ILE A 140 20.56 -18.81 -14.53
CA ILE A 140 20.70 -20.07 -15.29
C ILE A 140 22.11 -20.22 -15.85
N LEU A 141 22.71 -19.13 -16.34
CA LEU A 141 24.04 -19.13 -16.91
C LEU A 141 25.17 -19.00 -15.89
N ASN A 142 24.87 -18.98 -14.61
CA ASN A 142 25.85 -18.78 -13.51
C ASN A 142 26.79 -17.58 -13.78
N LYS A 143 26.25 -16.52 -14.36
CA LYS A 143 27.02 -15.30 -14.51
C LYS A 143 27.14 -14.64 -13.14
N ASP A 144 28.22 -14.96 -12.44
CA ASP A 144 28.63 -14.22 -11.26
C ASP A 144 29.04 -12.81 -11.66
N GLU A 145 28.62 -11.84 -10.88
CA GLU A 145 28.97 -10.44 -11.07
C GLU A 145 30.45 -10.26 -10.70
N ASP A 146 31.35 -10.59 -11.59
CA ASP A 146 32.72 -10.09 -11.55
C ASP A 146 32.80 -8.89 -12.50
N GLY A 147 32.76 -7.72 -11.91
CA GLY A 147 32.98 -6.48 -12.65
C GLY A 147 32.17 -5.34 -12.12
#